data_13aedadfea33569a45d1f0b7dd6f4ef0
#
_entry.id   13aedadfea33569a45d1f0b7dd6f4ef0
#
_cell.length_a   1.000
_cell.length_b   1.000
_cell.length_c   1.000
_cell.angle_alpha   90.00
_cell.angle_beta   90.00
_cell.angle_gamma   90.00
#
_symmetry.space_group_name_H-M   'P 1'
#
loop_
_entity.id
_entity.type
_entity.pdbx_description
1 polymer ?
#
loop_
_entity_poly.entity_id
_entity_poly.type
_entity_poly.pdbx_seq_one_letter_code
_entity_poly.pdbx_strand_id
1 'polypeptide(L)'
;YVGRIDHQVKIRGLRIELGEIEAVLRGHPAVRDAVVVAREGAGGKRLVGYVAADANGAGADRTAELPRLLREHLAGGLPDYMVPAHIVVLERLPLTPNGKLDRKALPEPAPDAGTEHIAPASATERVLAEIWSAVLGVGRVGAADNFFVLGGHSLLATRMAAQIRDRFALELPLRALFEAPTLAELAARIDREQADGGGDDIGRMDALLADLETDLEAMSPEAAQ
;
A
#
# COMPACT_ATOMS: atom_id res chain seq x y z
N TYR A 1 36.37 9.28 -10.15
CA TYR A 1 35.43 9.32 -9.03
C TYR A 1 35.27 7.89 -8.55
N VAL A 2 35.94 7.53 -7.50
CA VAL A 2 35.81 6.23 -6.85
C VAL A 2 34.46 6.25 -6.12
N GLY A 3 33.47 5.52 -6.64
CA GLY A 3 32.15 5.38 -6.02
C GLY A 3 32.30 4.89 -4.57
N ARG A 4 31.61 5.51 -3.64
CA ARG A 4 31.54 5.13 -2.22
C ARG A 4 31.23 3.64 -2.10
N ILE A 5 32.04 2.95 -1.30
CA ILE A 5 31.88 1.52 -0.94
C ILE A 5 30.67 1.32 0.01
N ASP A 6 30.05 2.41 0.45
CA ASP A 6 28.88 2.37 1.32
C ASP A 6 27.64 1.96 0.50
N HIS A 7 27.13 0.77 0.77
CA HIS A 7 25.88 0.24 0.21
C HIS A 7 24.63 1.05 0.67
N GLN A 8 24.84 2.30 1.08
CA GLN A 8 23.81 3.22 1.54
C GLN A 8 23.15 3.92 0.37
N VAL A 9 21.84 4.01 0.43
CA VAL A 9 21.04 4.75 -0.54
C VAL A 9 20.23 5.83 0.16
N LYS A 10 20.04 6.97 -0.53
CA LYS A 10 19.09 7.98 -0.10
C LYS A 10 17.80 7.79 -0.88
N ILE A 11 16.72 7.48 -0.17
CA ILE A 11 15.37 7.36 -0.73
C ILE A 11 14.47 8.30 0.07
N ARG A 12 13.85 9.26 -0.60
CA ARG A 12 12.92 10.22 0.00
C ARG A 12 13.50 10.96 1.22
N GLY A 13 14.79 11.27 1.20
CA GLY A 13 15.49 11.95 2.29
C GLY A 13 15.97 11.03 3.43
N LEU A 14 15.54 9.78 3.45
CA LEU A 14 15.98 8.78 4.42
C LEU A 14 17.25 8.10 3.94
N ARG A 15 18.20 7.90 4.85
CA ARG A 15 19.43 7.15 4.61
C ARG A 15 19.17 5.70 4.99
N ILE A 16 19.25 4.80 4.02
CA ILE A 16 18.91 3.39 4.17
C ILE A 16 20.16 2.56 3.95
N GLU A 17 20.46 1.69 4.91
CA GLU A 17 21.52 0.68 4.86
C GLU A 17 20.95 -0.58 4.18
N LEU A 18 21.27 -0.82 2.93
CA LEU A 18 20.78 -2.00 2.21
C LEU A 18 21.23 -3.31 2.88
N GLY A 19 22.44 -3.31 3.45
CA GLY A 19 22.98 -4.47 4.16
C GLY A 19 22.19 -4.91 5.40
N GLU A 20 21.51 -3.98 6.07
CA GLU A 20 20.63 -4.31 7.21
C GLU A 20 19.42 -5.10 6.74
N ILE A 21 18.77 -4.66 5.66
CA ILE A 21 17.64 -5.37 5.06
C ILE A 21 18.06 -6.75 4.55
N GLU A 22 19.21 -6.82 3.88
CA GLU A 22 19.79 -8.08 3.39
C GLU A 22 20.09 -9.06 4.54
N ALA A 23 20.56 -8.56 5.68
CA ALA A 23 20.84 -9.39 6.86
C ALA A 23 19.54 -9.99 7.43
N VAL A 24 18.48 -9.20 7.55
CA VAL A 24 17.16 -9.68 8.01
C VAL A 24 16.59 -10.70 7.03
N LEU A 25 16.66 -10.45 5.71
CA LEU A 25 16.22 -11.42 4.70
C LEU A 25 16.96 -12.75 4.81
N ARG A 26 18.29 -12.71 4.97
CA ARG A 26 19.13 -13.93 5.15
C ARG A 26 18.85 -14.67 6.46
N GLY A 27 18.26 -13.99 7.44
CA GLY A 27 17.80 -14.61 8.69
C GLY A 27 16.59 -15.53 8.51
N HIS A 28 15.86 -15.42 7.40
CA HIS A 28 14.70 -16.26 7.15
C HIS A 28 15.12 -17.66 6.64
N PRO A 29 14.58 -18.77 7.19
CA PRO A 29 15.03 -20.14 6.88
C PRO A 29 14.85 -20.57 5.42
N ALA A 30 13.95 -19.94 4.68
CA ALA A 30 13.73 -20.21 3.26
C ALA A 30 14.67 -19.41 2.32
N VAL A 31 15.57 -18.58 2.86
CA VAL A 31 16.47 -17.71 2.10
C VAL A 31 17.90 -18.17 2.26
N ARG A 32 18.51 -18.57 1.14
CA ARG A 32 19.93 -18.93 1.09
C ARG A 32 20.82 -17.69 0.96
N ASP A 33 20.40 -16.74 0.13
CA ASP A 33 21.11 -15.48 -0.09
C ASP A 33 20.14 -14.38 -0.51
N ALA A 34 20.49 -13.12 -0.21
CA ALA A 34 19.67 -11.97 -0.48
C ALA A 34 20.50 -10.76 -0.88
N VAL A 35 19.98 -9.96 -1.80
CA VAL A 35 20.51 -8.66 -2.15
C VAL A 35 19.37 -7.67 -2.29
N VAL A 36 19.61 -6.43 -1.86
CA VAL A 36 18.66 -5.33 -2.00
C VAL A 36 19.29 -4.24 -2.87
N VAL A 37 18.52 -3.72 -3.81
CA VAL A 37 18.96 -2.63 -4.68
C VAL A 37 17.91 -1.52 -4.71
N ALA A 38 18.36 -0.29 -4.91
CA ALA A 38 17.46 0.82 -5.23
C ALA A 38 17.29 0.91 -6.74
N ARG A 39 16.05 0.86 -7.22
CA ARG A 39 15.71 1.04 -8.63
C ARG A 39 14.83 2.28 -8.81
N GLU A 40 14.98 2.94 -9.94
CA GLU A 40 14.07 4.02 -10.33
C GLU A 40 12.70 3.41 -10.72
N GLY A 41 11.63 4.07 -10.31
CA GLY A 41 10.26 3.71 -10.64
C GLY A 41 9.41 4.96 -10.88
N ALA A 42 8.14 4.80 -11.24
CA ALA A 42 7.22 5.90 -11.55
C ALA A 42 7.09 6.94 -10.42
N GLY A 43 7.26 6.52 -9.14
CA GLY A 43 7.22 7.39 -7.95
C GLY A 43 8.61 7.76 -7.40
N GLY A 44 9.71 7.57 -8.16
CA GLY A 44 11.09 7.77 -7.72
C GLY A 44 11.78 6.48 -7.30
N LYS A 45 12.89 6.61 -6.55
CA LYS A 45 13.67 5.44 -6.10
C LYS A 45 12.87 4.54 -5.16
N ARG A 46 12.86 3.24 -5.44
CA ARG A 46 12.24 2.19 -4.62
C ARG A 46 13.23 1.07 -4.32
N LEU A 47 13.03 0.42 -3.18
CA LEU A 47 13.79 -0.77 -2.80
C LEU A 47 13.22 -2.00 -3.50
N VAL A 48 14.10 -2.84 -4.02
CA VAL A 48 13.77 -4.15 -4.59
C VAL A 48 14.69 -5.18 -3.96
N GLY A 49 14.12 -6.19 -3.32
CA GLY A 49 14.82 -7.33 -2.79
C GLY A 49 14.90 -8.45 -3.82
N TYR A 50 16.04 -9.10 -3.92
CA TYR A 50 16.23 -10.33 -4.69
C TYR A 50 16.73 -11.40 -3.74
N VAL A 51 16.04 -12.53 -3.71
CA VAL A 51 16.37 -13.64 -2.81
C VAL A 51 16.60 -14.91 -3.60
N ALA A 52 17.66 -15.64 -3.24
CA ALA A 52 17.83 -17.00 -3.68
C ALA A 52 17.19 -17.93 -2.65
N ALA A 53 16.15 -18.66 -3.05
CA ALA A 53 15.47 -19.60 -2.18
C ALA A 53 16.36 -20.80 -1.85
N ASP A 54 16.20 -21.39 -0.66
CA ASP A 54 16.84 -22.64 -0.32
C ASP A 54 16.14 -23.80 -1.01
N ALA A 55 16.92 -24.69 -1.59
CA ALA A 55 16.41 -25.85 -2.36
C ALA A 55 15.52 -26.79 -1.54
N ASN A 56 15.67 -26.81 -0.22
CA ASN A 56 14.89 -27.64 0.69
C ASN A 56 13.53 -27.03 1.10
N GLY A 57 13.25 -25.80 0.71
CA GLY A 57 12.00 -25.05 1.02
C GLY A 57 11.09 -24.77 -0.15
N ALA A 58 11.52 -25.03 -1.38
CA ALA A 58 10.85 -24.59 -2.59
C ALA A 58 10.03 -25.71 -3.27
N GLY A 59 8.88 -26.02 -2.70
CA GLY A 59 7.77 -26.51 -3.53
C GLY A 59 7.22 -25.35 -4.36
N ALA A 60 6.76 -25.60 -5.60
CA ALA A 60 6.29 -24.53 -6.50
C ALA A 60 5.24 -23.61 -5.86
N ASP A 61 4.36 -24.13 -5.01
CA ASP A 61 3.36 -23.36 -4.27
C ASP A 61 3.98 -22.41 -3.22
N ARG A 62 5.08 -22.84 -2.57
CA ARG A 62 5.77 -22.00 -1.57
C ARG A 62 6.55 -20.85 -2.18
N THR A 63 7.02 -21.02 -3.41
CA THR A 63 7.75 -19.96 -4.12
C THR A 63 6.83 -18.76 -4.42
N ALA A 64 5.56 -18.99 -4.68
CA ALA A 64 4.57 -17.95 -4.91
C ALA A 64 4.22 -17.16 -3.63
N GLU A 65 4.18 -17.81 -2.47
CA GLU A 65 3.88 -17.17 -1.19
C GLU A 65 5.11 -16.53 -0.52
N LEU A 66 6.32 -16.96 -0.88
CA LEU A 66 7.56 -16.53 -0.24
C LEU A 66 7.73 -15.00 -0.22
N PRO A 67 7.46 -14.22 -1.28
CA PRO A 67 7.57 -12.77 -1.23
C PRO A 67 6.70 -12.13 -0.15
N ARG A 68 5.48 -12.65 0.08
CA ARG A 68 4.58 -12.18 1.13
C ARG A 68 5.14 -12.47 2.51
N LEU A 69 5.56 -13.71 2.76
CA LEU A 69 6.13 -14.13 4.04
C LEU A 69 7.40 -13.34 4.39
N LEU A 70 8.25 -13.06 3.40
CA LEU A 70 9.46 -12.27 3.59
C LEU A 70 9.14 -10.79 3.89
N ARG A 71 8.10 -10.22 3.31
CA ARG A 71 7.65 -8.85 3.66
C ARG A 71 7.14 -8.79 5.10
N GLU A 72 6.34 -9.78 5.53
CA GLU A 72 5.89 -9.89 6.93
C GLU A 72 7.06 -10.05 7.90
N HIS A 73 8.05 -10.88 7.54
CA HIS A 73 9.27 -11.07 8.33
C HIS A 73 10.07 -9.77 8.47
N LEU A 74 10.24 -9.01 7.38
CA LEU A 74 10.90 -7.71 7.39
C LEU A 74 10.12 -6.68 8.22
N ALA A 75 8.80 -6.61 8.07
CA ALA A 75 7.94 -5.67 8.81
C ALA A 75 7.96 -5.93 10.32
N GLY A 76 8.24 -7.15 10.75
CA GLY A 76 8.43 -7.50 12.16
C GLY A 76 9.74 -6.99 12.79
N GLY A 77 10.73 -6.64 11.97
CA GLY A 77 12.07 -6.26 12.46
C GLY A 77 12.60 -4.92 11.95
N LEU A 78 12.01 -4.34 10.92
CA LEU A 78 12.47 -3.12 10.28
C LEU A 78 11.34 -2.09 10.16
N PRO A 79 11.69 -0.79 10.13
CA PRO A 79 10.73 0.26 9.80
C PRO A 79 10.15 0.09 8.39
N ASP A 80 8.90 0.51 8.15
CA ASP A 80 8.18 0.35 6.89
C ASP A 80 8.93 0.89 5.67
N TYR A 81 9.65 2.01 5.83
CA TYR A 81 10.43 2.62 4.75
C TYR A 81 11.66 1.78 4.33
N MET A 82 12.05 0.77 5.11
CA MET A 82 13.12 -0.19 4.80
C MET A 82 12.59 -1.49 4.19
N VAL A 83 11.29 -1.72 4.21
CA VAL A 83 10.68 -2.91 3.59
C VAL A 83 10.65 -2.73 2.06
N PRO A 84 11.30 -3.63 1.27
CA PRO A 84 11.27 -3.55 -0.18
C PRO A 84 9.86 -3.66 -0.75
N ALA A 85 9.52 -2.76 -1.69
CA ALA A 85 8.23 -2.79 -2.39
C ALA A 85 8.03 -4.12 -3.15
N HIS A 86 9.11 -4.66 -3.72
CA HIS A 86 9.08 -5.93 -4.44
C HIS A 86 10.16 -6.86 -3.91
N ILE A 87 9.83 -8.15 -3.78
CA ILE A 87 10.78 -9.21 -3.49
C ILE A 87 10.68 -10.22 -4.64
N VAL A 88 11.78 -10.36 -5.37
CA VAL A 88 11.91 -11.28 -6.51
C VAL A 88 12.63 -12.54 -6.04
N VAL A 89 11.98 -13.68 -6.19
CA VAL A 89 12.57 -14.97 -5.85
C VAL A 89 13.28 -15.53 -7.08
N LEU A 90 14.54 -15.89 -6.92
CA LEU A 90 15.40 -16.45 -7.95
C LEU A 90 15.92 -17.82 -7.50
N GLU A 91 16.24 -18.70 -8.43
CA GLU A 91 16.94 -19.95 -8.09
C GLU A 91 18.35 -19.66 -7.55
N ARG A 92 19.01 -18.64 -8.11
CA ARG A 92 20.31 -18.16 -7.69
C ARG A 92 20.50 -16.69 -8.07
N LEU A 93 21.27 -15.97 -7.28
CA LEU A 93 21.69 -14.62 -7.64
C LEU A 93 22.68 -14.66 -8.80
N PRO A 94 22.57 -13.78 -9.79
CA PRO A 94 23.50 -13.72 -10.92
C PRO A 94 24.87 -13.25 -10.45
N LEU A 95 25.92 -13.95 -10.86
CA LEU A 95 27.31 -13.62 -10.53
C LEU A 95 28.09 -13.27 -11.78
N THR A 96 29.00 -12.32 -11.66
CA THR A 96 30.01 -12.03 -12.70
C THR A 96 31.02 -13.20 -12.80
N PRO A 97 31.84 -13.27 -13.87
CA PRO A 97 32.89 -14.28 -14.00
C PRO A 97 33.87 -14.32 -12.82
N ASN A 98 34.00 -13.21 -12.10
CA ASN A 98 34.86 -13.09 -10.92
C ASN A 98 34.14 -13.46 -9.60
N GLY A 99 32.94 -14.06 -9.65
CA GLY A 99 32.18 -14.48 -8.49
C GLY A 99 31.52 -13.34 -7.69
N LYS A 100 31.50 -12.11 -8.20
CA LYS A 100 30.81 -10.98 -7.57
C LYS A 100 29.38 -10.89 -8.09
N LEU A 101 28.46 -10.37 -7.29
CA LEU A 101 27.08 -10.12 -7.68
C LEU A 101 27.02 -9.24 -8.96
N ASP A 102 26.32 -9.73 -9.97
CA ASP A 102 26.03 -8.97 -11.20
C ASP A 102 24.68 -8.24 -11.04
N ARG A 103 24.76 -7.01 -10.54
CA ARG A 103 23.55 -6.17 -10.37
C ARG A 103 22.86 -5.81 -11.68
N LYS A 104 23.56 -5.86 -12.81
CA LYS A 104 22.97 -5.54 -14.12
C LYS A 104 22.17 -6.71 -14.68
N ALA A 105 22.56 -7.94 -14.33
CA ALA A 105 21.86 -9.15 -14.70
C ALA A 105 20.65 -9.47 -13.81
N LEU A 106 20.39 -8.70 -12.75
CA LEU A 106 19.19 -8.85 -11.95
C LEU A 106 17.97 -8.47 -12.80
N PRO A 107 16.94 -9.33 -12.89
CA PRO A 107 15.75 -9.06 -13.68
C PRO A 107 15.03 -7.81 -13.16
N GLU A 108 14.32 -7.11 -14.03
CA GLU A 108 13.38 -6.12 -13.56
C GLU A 108 12.28 -6.82 -12.76
N PRO A 109 11.87 -6.25 -11.59
CA PRO A 109 10.74 -6.82 -10.89
C PRO A 109 9.55 -6.76 -11.85
N ALA A 110 9.01 -7.92 -12.19
CA ALA A 110 7.75 -7.96 -12.90
C ALA A 110 6.73 -7.15 -12.08
N PRO A 111 5.88 -6.34 -12.66
CA PRO A 111 4.69 -5.85 -11.97
C PRO A 111 4.04 -7.10 -11.39
N ASP A 112 3.78 -7.09 -10.07
CA ASP A 112 3.47 -8.28 -9.26
C ASP A 112 2.70 -9.35 -10.06
N ALA A 113 3.44 -10.35 -10.57
CA ALA A 113 2.88 -11.51 -11.28
C ALA A 113 2.22 -12.52 -10.31
N GLY A 114 2.09 -12.13 -9.05
CA GLY A 114 1.58 -12.95 -7.96
C GLY A 114 0.22 -12.55 -7.39
N THR A 115 -0.29 -11.37 -7.74
CA THR A 115 -1.71 -11.06 -7.53
C THR A 115 -2.37 -11.06 -8.91
N GLU A 116 -3.24 -12.04 -9.20
CA GLU A 116 -4.21 -11.90 -10.27
C GLU A 116 -4.74 -10.47 -10.18
N HIS A 117 -4.61 -9.71 -11.27
CA HIS A 117 -5.17 -8.36 -11.31
C HIS A 117 -6.69 -8.49 -11.15
N ILE A 118 -7.14 -8.48 -9.92
CA ILE A 118 -8.57 -8.46 -9.59
C ILE A 118 -9.05 -7.07 -9.93
N ALA A 119 -9.79 -6.96 -11.01
CA ALA A 119 -10.35 -5.69 -11.41
C ALA A 119 -11.24 -5.13 -10.28
N PRO A 120 -11.23 -3.79 -10.05
CA PRO A 120 -12.14 -3.16 -9.11
C PRO A 120 -13.59 -3.49 -9.41
N ALA A 121 -14.30 -4.12 -8.47
CA ALA A 121 -15.66 -4.62 -8.67
C ALA A 121 -16.73 -3.62 -8.26
N SER A 122 -16.56 -2.95 -7.09
CA SER A 122 -17.53 -1.97 -6.59
C SER A 122 -17.38 -0.58 -7.25
N ALA A 123 -18.37 0.27 -7.09
CA ALA A 123 -18.28 1.67 -7.54
C ALA A 123 -17.18 2.41 -6.77
N THR A 124 -17.10 2.20 -5.47
CA THR A 124 -16.08 2.77 -4.57
C THR A 124 -14.69 2.32 -4.95
N GLU A 125 -14.49 1.03 -5.22
CA GLU A 125 -13.20 0.50 -5.69
C GLU A 125 -12.76 1.14 -7.01
N ARG A 126 -13.66 1.34 -7.95
CA ARG A 126 -13.34 1.97 -9.25
C ARG A 126 -12.88 3.41 -9.08
N VAL A 127 -13.59 4.20 -8.28
CA VAL A 127 -13.22 5.59 -7.99
C VAL A 127 -11.88 5.66 -7.24
N LEU A 128 -11.67 4.77 -6.27
CA LEU A 128 -10.39 4.67 -5.56
C LEU A 128 -9.24 4.26 -6.49
N ALA A 129 -9.47 3.35 -7.43
CA ALA A 129 -8.45 2.93 -8.40
C ALA A 129 -8.01 4.11 -9.30
N GLU A 130 -8.95 4.97 -9.71
CA GLU A 130 -8.64 6.21 -10.45
C GLU A 130 -7.79 7.17 -9.59
N ILE A 131 -8.18 7.38 -8.33
CA ILE A 131 -7.44 8.22 -7.38
C ILE A 131 -6.02 7.68 -7.18
N TRP A 132 -5.87 6.38 -6.92
CA TRP A 132 -4.57 5.75 -6.73
C TRP A 132 -3.70 5.84 -7.98
N SER A 133 -4.28 5.55 -9.14
CA SER A 133 -3.59 5.66 -10.42
C SER A 133 -3.02 7.06 -10.63
N ALA A 134 -3.84 8.09 -10.38
CA ALA A 134 -3.43 9.50 -10.51
C ALA A 134 -2.36 9.91 -9.48
N VAL A 135 -2.52 9.49 -8.21
CA VAL A 135 -1.61 9.88 -7.11
C VAL A 135 -0.28 9.13 -7.19
N LEU A 136 -0.31 7.83 -7.53
CA LEU A 136 0.88 6.97 -7.61
C LEU A 136 1.58 7.05 -8.97
N GLY A 137 0.90 7.56 -10.01
CA GLY A 137 1.43 7.59 -11.38
C GLY A 137 1.54 6.20 -12.01
N VAL A 138 0.66 5.26 -11.62
CA VAL A 138 0.61 3.89 -12.15
C VAL A 138 -0.52 3.73 -13.15
N GLY A 139 -0.35 2.88 -14.16
CA GLY A 139 -1.32 2.74 -15.24
C GLY A 139 -2.59 1.96 -14.86
N ARG A 140 -2.52 1.05 -13.90
CA ARG A 140 -3.63 0.20 -13.44
C ARG A 140 -3.49 -0.11 -11.97
N VAL A 141 -4.61 -0.18 -11.27
CA VAL A 141 -4.70 -0.56 -9.86
C VAL A 141 -5.79 -1.61 -9.73
N GLY A 142 -5.45 -2.75 -9.13
CA GLY A 142 -6.37 -3.84 -8.83
C GLY A 142 -6.92 -3.77 -7.41
N ALA A 143 -8.00 -4.52 -7.14
CA ALA A 143 -8.64 -4.56 -5.82
C ALA A 143 -7.71 -5.08 -4.71
N ALA A 144 -6.82 -6.03 -5.02
CA ALA A 144 -5.86 -6.60 -4.08
C ALA A 144 -4.54 -5.80 -3.99
N ASP A 145 -4.36 -4.76 -4.79
CA ASP A 145 -3.15 -3.96 -4.79
C ASP A 145 -3.01 -3.18 -3.49
N ASN A 146 -1.78 -3.17 -2.95
CA ASN A 146 -1.44 -2.45 -1.74
C ASN A 146 -0.81 -1.10 -2.09
N PHE A 147 -1.35 -0.02 -1.50
CA PHE A 147 -0.90 1.36 -1.73
C PHE A 147 0.60 1.56 -1.56
N PHE A 148 1.16 1.02 -0.49
CA PHE A 148 2.58 1.18 -0.16
C PHE A 148 3.48 0.36 -1.07
N VAL A 149 3.03 -0.82 -1.50
CA VAL A 149 3.71 -1.69 -2.48
C VAL A 149 3.77 -1.01 -3.83
N LEU A 150 2.71 -0.34 -4.26
CA LEU A 150 2.66 0.44 -5.51
C LEU A 150 3.52 1.73 -5.46
N GLY A 151 4.19 2.00 -4.34
CA GLY A 151 5.07 3.16 -4.18
C GLY A 151 4.46 4.31 -3.37
N GLY A 152 3.30 4.11 -2.76
CA GLY A 152 2.66 5.04 -1.85
C GLY A 152 3.55 5.36 -0.65
N HIS A 153 3.45 6.58 -0.15
CA HIS A 153 4.14 7.07 1.05
C HIS A 153 3.33 8.19 1.70
N SER A 154 3.73 8.63 2.88
CA SER A 154 2.97 9.58 3.71
C SER A 154 2.51 10.84 2.95
N LEU A 155 3.37 11.44 2.09
CA LEU A 155 2.98 12.60 1.30
C LEU A 155 1.91 12.27 0.25
N LEU A 156 2.04 11.11 -0.43
CA LEU A 156 1.04 10.65 -1.39
C LEU A 156 -0.24 10.20 -0.67
N ALA A 157 -0.12 9.61 0.52
CA ALA A 157 -1.26 9.28 1.39
C ALA A 157 -2.07 10.52 1.78
N THR A 158 -1.40 11.63 2.11
CA THR A 158 -2.07 12.91 2.39
C THR A 158 -2.81 13.45 1.15
N ARG A 159 -2.18 13.36 -0.03
CA ARG A 159 -2.84 13.75 -1.30
C ARG A 159 -4.04 12.88 -1.62
N MET A 160 -3.91 11.57 -1.39
CA MET A 160 -4.99 10.62 -1.59
C MET A 160 -6.16 10.90 -0.62
N ALA A 161 -5.88 11.14 0.67
CA ALA A 161 -6.91 11.49 1.65
C ALA A 161 -7.69 12.77 1.26
N ALA A 162 -7.00 13.78 0.71
CA ALA A 162 -7.67 14.96 0.19
C ALA A 162 -8.60 14.65 -0.99
N GLN A 163 -8.17 13.80 -1.95
CA GLN A 163 -9.01 13.41 -3.08
C GLN A 163 -10.18 12.52 -2.66
N ILE A 164 -9.98 11.66 -1.65
CA ILE A 164 -11.06 10.86 -1.05
C ILE A 164 -12.11 11.79 -0.43
N ARG A 165 -11.69 12.79 0.36
CA ARG A 165 -12.60 13.78 0.94
C ARG A 165 -13.41 14.50 -0.13
N ASP A 166 -12.77 14.93 -1.21
CA ASP A 166 -13.43 15.68 -2.28
C ASP A 166 -14.43 14.82 -3.08
N ARG A 167 -14.15 13.50 -3.22
CA ARG A 167 -14.97 12.58 -4.02
C ARG A 167 -16.07 11.88 -3.24
N PHE A 168 -15.83 11.59 -1.97
CA PHE A 168 -16.73 10.81 -1.11
C PHE A 168 -17.36 11.65 0.00
N ALA A 169 -17.01 12.95 0.10
CA ALA A 169 -17.40 13.85 1.21
C ALA A 169 -17.08 13.26 2.60
N LEU A 170 -16.01 12.50 2.70
CA LEU A 170 -15.61 11.74 3.88
C LEU A 170 -14.20 12.11 4.32
N GLU A 171 -14.00 12.47 5.59
CA GLU A 171 -12.67 12.68 6.17
C GLU A 171 -12.08 11.35 6.66
N LEU A 172 -11.12 10.84 5.90
CA LEU A 172 -10.42 9.62 6.24
C LEU A 172 -9.13 9.93 7.01
N PRO A 173 -8.98 9.49 8.27
CA PRO A 173 -7.74 9.67 8.99
C PRO A 173 -6.61 8.89 8.30
N LEU A 174 -5.39 9.47 8.22
CA LEU A 174 -4.25 8.83 7.57
C LEU A 174 -3.94 7.43 8.13
N ARG A 175 -4.25 7.19 9.41
CA ARG A 175 -4.12 5.89 10.06
C ARG A 175 -4.97 4.82 9.36
N ALA A 176 -6.13 5.18 8.83
CA ALA A 176 -7.00 4.25 8.09
C ALA A 176 -6.31 3.58 6.91
N LEU A 177 -5.38 4.29 6.25
CA LEU A 177 -4.60 3.75 5.14
C LEU A 177 -3.57 2.71 5.55
N PHE A 178 -3.07 2.80 6.78
CA PHE A 178 -2.16 1.79 7.32
C PHE A 178 -2.91 0.55 7.81
N GLU A 179 -4.15 0.73 8.28
CA GLU A 179 -5.02 -0.35 8.74
C GLU A 179 -5.71 -1.10 7.59
N ALA A 180 -5.97 -0.40 6.48
CA ALA A 180 -6.61 -0.93 5.27
C ALA A 180 -5.72 -0.59 4.03
N PRO A 181 -4.57 -1.24 3.87
CA PRO A 181 -3.58 -0.86 2.87
C PRO A 181 -3.91 -1.31 1.44
N THR A 182 -4.86 -2.23 1.25
CA THR A 182 -5.30 -2.64 -0.09
C THR A 182 -6.49 -1.81 -0.57
N LEU A 183 -6.66 -1.75 -1.90
CA LEU A 183 -7.74 -1.00 -2.50
C LEU A 183 -9.12 -1.48 -2.00
N ALA A 184 -9.34 -2.80 -1.97
CA ALA A 184 -10.59 -3.41 -1.54
C ALA A 184 -10.89 -3.16 -0.06
N GLU A 185 -9.88 -3.28 0.83
CA GLU A 185 -10.05 -3.01 2.26
C GLU A 185 -10.42 -1.54 2.51
N LEU A 186 -9.74 -0.63 1.80
CA LEU A 186 -10.01 0.81 1.90
C LEU A 186 -11.40 1.15 1.37
N ALA A 187 -11.81 0.56 0.24
CA ALA A 187 -13.14 0.72 -0.31
C ALA A 187 -14.23 0.25 0.67
N ALA A 188 -14.06 -0.95 1.24
CA ALA A 188 -14.99 -1.49 2.23
C ALA A 188 -15.07 -0.65 3.50
N ARG A 189 -13.98 0.05 3.85
CA ARG A 189 -13.98 0.99 4.97
C ARG A 189 -14.77 2.26 4.64
N ILE A 190 -14.54 2.85 3.46
CA ILE A 190 -15.28 4.01 3.00
C ILE A 190 -16.79 3.71 2.93
N ASP A 191 -17.16 2.57 2.35
CA ASP A 191 -18.57 2.16 2.25
C ASP A 191 -19.23 2.05 3.64
N ARG A 192 -18.51 1.52 4.64
CA ARG A 192 -19.01 1.45 6.02
C ARG A 192 -19.17 2.84 6.65
N GLU A 193 -18.16 3.71 6.55
CA GLU A 193 -18.21 5.05 7.12
C GLU A 193 -19.29 5.92 6.46
N GLN A 194 -19.56 5.72 5.16
CA GLN A 194 -20.69 6.37 4.47
C GLN A 194 -22.05 5.83 4.93
N ALA A 195 -22.15 4.52 5.18
CA ALA A 195 -23.39 3.93 5.70
C ALA A 195 -23.69 4.41 7.14
N ASP A 196 -22.66 4.50 7.97
CA ASP A 196 -22.79 4.98 9.35
C ASP A 196 -23.05 6.50 9.42
N GLY A 197 -22.41 7.31 8.56
CA GLY A 197 -22.64 8.77 8.47
C GLY A 197 -23.98 9.16 7.87
N GLY A 198 -24.51 8.36 6.93
CA GLY A 198 -25.83 8.59 6.34
C GLY A 198 -27.00 8.35 7.32
N GLY A 199 -26.80 7.50 8.33
CA GLY A 199 -27.78 7.26 9.40
C GLY A 199 -27.91 8.43 10.37
N ASP A 200 -26.83 9.13 10.64
CA ASP A 200 -26.80 10.26 11.58
C ASP A 200 -27.45 11.54 10.98
N ASP A 201 -27.30 11.75 9.69
CA ASP A 201 -27.91 12.90 9.00
C ASP A 201 -29.43 12.74 8.82
N ILE A 202 -29.93 11.52 8.58
CA ILE A 202 -31.35 11.23 8.51
C ILE A 202 -31.99 11.38 9.89
N GLY A 203 -31.35 10.87 10.94
CA GLY A 203 -31.82 11.03 12.31
C GLY A 203 -31.83 12.49 12.80
N ARG A 204 -30.84 13.30 12.36
CA ARG A 204 -30.82 14.75 12.63
C ARG A 204 -31.89 15.51 11.86
N MET A 205 -32.15 15.13 10.61
CA MET A 205 -33.19 15.74 9.80
C MET A 205 -34.57 15.44 10.38
N ASP A 206 -34.83 14.19 10.80
CA ASP A 206 -36.08 13.78 11.43
C ASP A 206 -36.29 14.50 12.80
N ALA A 207 -35.23 14.67 13.59
CA ALA A 207 -35.28 15.43 14.85
C ALA A 207 -35.55 16.92 14.60
N LEU A 208 -34.93 17.53 13.58
CA LEU A 208 -35.18 18.92 13.19
C LEU A 208 -36.58 19.13 12.65
N LEU A 209 -37.13 18.18 11.90
CA LEU A 209 -38.51 18.23 11.41
C LEU A 209 -39.52 18.09 12.56
N ALA A 210 -39.29 17.22 13.50
CA ALA A 210 -40.12 17.07 14.69
C ALA A 210 -40.10 18.32 15.60
N ASP A 211 -38.96 18.98 15.75
CA ASP A 211 -38.85 20.27 16.46
C ASP A 211 -39.61 21.38 15.76
N LEU A 212 -39.52 21.46 14.41
CA LEU A 212 -40.26 22.42 13.60
C LEU A 212 -41.77 22.20 13.62
N GLU A 213 -42.23 20.95 13.61
CA GLU A 213 -43.65 20.62 13.76
C GLU A 213 -44.18 21.02 15.14
N THR A 214 -43.41 20.80 16.17
CA THR A 214 -43.76 21.19 17.55
C THR A 214 -43.84 22.72 17.72
N ASP A 215 -42.91 23.45 17.12
CA ASP A 215 -42.92 24.93 17.12
C ASP A 215 -44.09 25.49 16.28
N LEU A 216 -44.46 24.85 15.17
CA LEU A 216 -45.60 25.28 14.33
C LEU A 216 -46.94 25.04 15.09
N GLU A 217 -47.09 23.92 15.80
CA GLU A 217 -48.27 23.67 16.63
C GLU A 217 -48.35 24.66 17.81
N ALA A 218 -47.21 25.03 18.40
CA ALA A 218 -47.20 26.03 19.47
C ALA A 218 -47.51 27.47 19.01
N MET A 219 -47.26 27.75 17.72
CA MET A 219 -47.57 29.06 17.09
C MET A 219 -48.95 29.15 16.48
N SER A 220 -49.74 28.08 16.42
CA SER A 220 -51.13 28.14 15.96
C SER A 220 -51.97 28.95 16.98
N PRO A 221 -52.44 30.13 16.64
CA PRO A 221 -53.30 30.90 17.54
C PRO A 221 -54.63 30.18 17.63
N GLU A 222 -54.94 29.77 18.85
CA GLU A 222 -56.27 29.33 19.24
C GLU A 222 -57.28 30.43 18.81
N ALA A 223 -58.09 30.10 17.82
CA ALA A 223 -59.08 30.98 17.31
C ALA A 223 -60.15 31.25 18.38
N ALA A 224 -60.22 32.48 18.75
CA ALA A 224 -61.42 33.25 19.08
C ALA A 224 -62.65 32.49 19.64
N GLN A 225 -62.98 32.79 20.83
CA GLN A 225 -64.35 33.05 21.21
C GLN A 225 -64.54 34.51 21.63
#